data_19de7a8524dcdd86de98498674eae780
#
_entry.id   19de7a8524dcdd86de98498674eae780
#
_cell.length_a   1.000
_cell.length_b   1.000
_cell.length_c   1.000
_cell.angle_alpha   90.00
_cell.angle_beta   90.00
_cell.angle_gamma   90.00
#
_symmetry.space_group_name_H-M   'P 1'
#
loop_
_entity.id
_entity.type
_entity.pdbx_description
1 polymer ?
#
loop_
_entity_poly.entity_id
_entity_poly.type
_entity_poly.pdbx_seq_one_letter_code
_entity_poly.pdbx_strand_id
1 'polypeptide(L)'
;GGMKGIDVAAILGIVGGNADKALEVLEEITPEHIARTRELVKQKVCSCSLTEGVDNLYITAKVICGSHFAEVTIEHQHTNITRIVKDGQILLDHPLDSAASASEPDKSTLTVKDILDFADQVKMKDVQPIIDRQIKLNSAISQEGLDNNYGAQIGKTLMHVWGKGVTTRACARAAAGSDARMGGCSLPV
;
A
#
# COMPACT_ATOMS: atom_id res chain seq x y z
N GLY A 1 -4.25 12.03 8.32
CA GLY A 1 -3.64 13.26 8.81
C GLY A 1 -3.59 14.42 7.81
N GLY A 2 -4.13 14.28 6.58
CA GLY A 2 -4.23 15.34 5.57
C GLY A 2 -2.91 15.70 4.87
N MET A 3 -1.81 15.02 5.16
CA MET A 3 -0.54 15.19 4.47
C MET A 3 -0.39 14.10 3.39
N LYS A 4 0.37 14.42 2.33
CA LYS A 4 0.63 13.53 1.19
C LYS A 4 2.11 13.65 0.79
N GLY A 5 2.68 12.58 0.26
CA GLY A 5 4.04 12.55 -0.26
C GLY A 5 4.85 11.37 0.25
N ILE A 6 5.89 11.00 -0.50
CA ILE A 6 6.81 9.89 -0.15
C ILE A 6 7.60 10.26 1.11
N ASP A 7 8.01 11.51 1.24
CA ASP A 7 8.70 12.07 2.39
C ASP A 7 7.84 11.95 3.67
N VAL A 8 6.54 12.27 3.56
CA VAL A 8 5.59 12.11 4.68
C VAL A 8 5.48 10.64 5.08
N ALA A 9 5.36 9.74 4.12
CA ALA A 9 5.27 8.30 4.38
C ALA A 9 6.54 7.77 5.06
N ALA A 10 7.72 8.17 4.58
CA ALA A 10 9.01 7.79 5.16
C ALA A 10 9.15 8.28 6.61
N ILE A 11 8.84 9.55 6.87
CA ILE A 11 8.90 10.14 8.22
C ILE A 11 7.89 9.44 9.14
N LEU A 12 6.66 9.20 8.68
CA LEU A 12 5.63 8.55 9.48
C LEU A 12 6.02 7.11 9.84
N GLY A 13 6.65 6.39 8.90
CA GLY A 13 7.17 5.05 9.15
C GLY A 13 8.24 5.02 10.24
N ILE A 14 9.13 6.03 10.28
CA ILE A 14 10.16 6.16 11.34
C ILE A 14 9.52 6.52 12.69
N VAL A 15 8.53 7.41 12.70
CA VAL A 15 7.93 7.95 13.93
C VAL A 15 7.04 6.93 14.63
N GLY A 16 6.31 6.12 13.88
CA GLY A 16 5.30 5.23 14.49
C GLY A 16 5.02 3.94 13.72
N GLY A 17 5.84 3.61 12.71
CA GLY A 17 5.68 2.37 11.96
C GLY A 17 6.09 1.14 12.76
N ASN A 18 5.33 0.06 12.62
CA ASN A 18 5.65 -1.25 13.15
C ASN A 18 6.09 -2.18 12.02
N ALA A 19 7.41 -2.42 11.89
CA ALA A 19 8.00 -3.20 10.80
C ALA A 19 7.51 -4.67 10.75
N ASP A 20 7.15 -5.25 11.90
CA ASP A 20 6.67 -6.64 11.98
C ASP A 20 5.32 -6.83 11.30
N LYS A 21 4.59 -5.74 11.03
CA LYS A 21 3.31 -5.75 10.32
C LYS A 21 3.44 -5.67 8.80
N ALA A 22 4.64 -5.69 8.26
CA ALA A 22 4.92 -5.65 6.82
C ALA A 22 4.09 -4.57 6.07
N LEU A 23 3.13 -4.93 5.22
CA LEU A 23 2.29 -3.98 4.48
C LEU A 23 1.33 -3.17 5.38
N GLU A 24 1.04 -3.64 6.59
CA GLU A 24 0.19 -2.95 7.57
C GLU A 24 1.03 -2.10 8.56
N VAL A 25 2.26 -1.75 8.18
CA VAL A 25 3.25 -1.02 8.99
C VAL A 25 2.72 0.25 9.67
N LEU A 26 1.70 0.90 9.11
CA LEU A 26 1.10 2.14 9.62
C LEU A 26 -0.24 1.93 10.35
N GLU A 27 -0.66 0.69 10.62
CA GLU A 27 -1.97 0.42 11.23
C GLU A 27 -2.12 1.01 12.64
N GLU A 28 -1.01 1.08 13.40
CA GLU A 28 -1.00 1.54 14.80
C GLU A 28 -0.64 3.03 14.96
N ILE A 29 -0.77 3.83 13.89
CA ILE A 29 -0.46 5.26 13.92
C ILE A 29 -1.45 6.00 14.83
N THR A 30 -0.90 6.76 15.77
CA THR A 30 -1.65 7.59 16.72
C THR A 30 -1.69 9.06 16.29
N PRO A 31 -2.57 9.89 16.88
CA PRO A 31 -2.59 11.34 16.67
C PRO A 31 -1.24 12.01 17.02
N GLU A 32 -0.54 11.51 18.02
CA GLU A 32 0.79 12.01 18.43
C GLU A 32 1.83 11.75 17.35
N HIS A 33 1.82 10.55 16.75
CA HIS A 33 2.68 10.21 15.61
C HIS A 33 2.43 11.16 14.44
N ILE A 34 1.16 11.47 14.15
CA ILE A 34 0.79 12.41 13.09
C ILE A 34 1.29 13.83 13.42
N ALA A 35 1.12 14.29 14.66
CA ALA A 35 1.60 15.61 15.08
C ALA A 35 3.12 15.72 14.94
N ARG A 36 3.85 14.72 15.43
CA ARG A 36 5.33 14.66 15.31
C ARG A 36 5.78 14.63 13.86
N THR A 37 5.13 13.85 13.01
CA THR A 37 5.41 13.79 11.58
C THR A 37 5.24 15.16 10.93
N ARG A 38 4.20 15.92 11.26
CA ARG A 38 3.99 17.28 10.74
C ARG A 38 5.13 18.24 11.08
N GLU A 39 5.67 18.13 12.28
CA GLU A 39 6.81 18.95 12.70
C GLU A 39 8.07 18.60 11.88
N LEU A 40 8.37 17.31 11.73
CA LEU A 40 9.54 16.84 11.00
C LEU A 40 9.45 17.16 9.49
N VAL A 41 8.28 17.07 8.90
CA VAL A 41 8.04 17.49 7.51
C VAL A 41 8.33 18.98 7.33
N LYS A 42 7.87 19.84 8.26
CA LYS A 42 8.18 21.29 8.22
C LYS A 42 9.70 21.55 8.33
N GLN A 43 10.42 20.72 9.08
CA GLN A 43 11.86 20.81 9.24
C GLN A 43 12.64 20.26 8.02
N LYS A 44 11.93 19.67 7.04
CA LYS A 44 12.52 19.09 5.82
C LYS A 44 13.63 18.05 6.11
N VAL A 45 13.40 17.21 7.11
CA VAL A 45 14.37 16.19 7.54
C VAL A 45 14.51 15.01 6.58
N CYS A 46 13.62 14.90 5.60
CA CYS A 46 13.63 13.85 4.58
C CYS A 46 13.79 14.47 3.18
N SER A 47 14.62 13.85 2.36
CA SER A 47 14.77 14.14 0.93
C SER A 47 14.45 12.89 0.13
N CYS A 48 13.74 13.05 -0.99
CA CYS A 48 13.41 11.97 -1.90
C CYS A 48 13.98 12.29 -3.29
N SER A 49 14.53 11.29 -3.94
CA SER A 49 15.03 11.39 -5.31
C SER A 49 14.60 10.19 -6.13
N LEU A 50 14.45 10.39 -7.44
CA LEU A 50 14.22 9.30 -8.37
C LEU A 50 15.55 8.57 -8.61
N THR A 51 15.51 7.22 -8.55
CA THR A 51 16.64 6.39 -8.98
C THR A 51 16.35 5.91 -10.41
N GLU A 52 17.25 6.23 -11.32
CA GLU A 52 17.15 5.85 -12.72
C GLU A 52 17.88 4.52 -13.00
N GLY A 53 17.46 3.78 -14.04
CA GLY A 53 18.14 2.56 -14.47
C GLY A 53 17.89 1.34 -13.61
N VAL A 54 16.84 1.37 -12.79
CA VAL A 54 16.40 0.26 -11.93
C VAL A 54 15.04 -0.27 -12.39
N ASP A 55 14.64 -1.44 -11.88
CA ASP A 55 13.35 -2.05 -12.19
C ASP A 55 12.15 -1.26 -11.62
N ASN A 56 10.93 -1.59 -12.07
CA ASN A 56 9.72 -0.82 -11.78
C ASN A 56 9.44 -0.61 -10.29
N LEU A 57 9.80 -1.56 -9.44
CA LEU A 57 9.70 -1.42 -7.99
C LEU A 57 11.11 -1.54 -7.40
N TYR A 58 11.70 -0.40 -7.14
CA TYR A 58 12.98 -0.26 -6.45
C TYR A 58 12.86 0.88 -5.43
N ILE A 59 13.05 0.57 -4.17
CA ILE A 59 12.97 1.54 -3.09
C ILE A 59 14.18 1.36 -2.18
N THR A 60 14.98 2.41 -2.01
CA THR A 60 15.98 2.47 -0.95
C THR A 60 15.59 3.52 0.07
N ALA A 61 15.47 3.10 1.31
CA ALA A 61 15.23 3.99 2.45
C ALA A 61 16.45 4.02 3.36
N LYS A 62 16.97 5.22 3.64
CA LYS A 62 18.11 5.44 4.51
C LYS A 62 17.76 6.39 5.65
N VAL A 63 18.08 6.00 6.85
CA VAL A 63 17.92 6.81 8.06
C VAL A 63 19.30 7.09 8.64
N ILE A 64 19.55 8.36 9.00
CA ILE A 64 20.81 8.81 9.59
C ILE A 64 20.52 9.48 10.93
N CYS A 65 21.25 9.08 11.96
CA CYS A 65 21.19 9.66 13.30
C CYS A 65 22.60 9.86 13.85
N GLY A 66 23.10 11.09 13.82
CA GLY A 66 24.48 11.40 14.17
C GLY A 66 25.48 10.70 13.25
N SER A 67 26.34 9.84 13.83
CA SER A 67 27.31 9.02 13.08
C SER A 67 26.74 7.66 12.64
N HIS A 68 25.53 7.33 13.02
CA HIS A 68 24.90 6.04 12.73
C HIS A 68 23.94 6.14 11.54
N PHE A 69 23.86 5.09 10.76
CA PHE A 69 22.87 4.99 9.69
C PHE A 69 22.35 3.56 9.53
N ALA A 70 21.13 3.46 9.02
CA ALA A 70 20.55 2.21 8.54
C ALA A 70 19.95 2.44 7.14
N GLU A 71 20.08 1.45 6.29
CA GLU A 71 19.62 1.48 4.90
C GLU A 71 18.94 0.15 4.56
N VAL A 72 17.79 0.23 3.92
CA VAL A 72 17.01 -0.95 3.48
C VAL A 72 16.67 -0.77 2.01
N THR A 73 16.87 -1.82 1.22
CA THR A 73 16.45 -1.87 -0.18
C THR A 73 15.33 -2.90 -0.36
N ILE A 74 14.29 -2.52 -1.10
CA ILE A 74 13.15 -3.35 -1.48
C ILE A 74 13.07 -3.36 -3.00
N GLU A 75 12.93 -4.54 -3.59
CA GLU A 75 12.90 -4.72 -5.05
C GLU A 75 11.82 -5.69 -5.49
N HIS A 76 11.23 -5.46 -6.66
CA HIS A 76 10.22 -6.24 -7.37
C HIS A 76 8.88 -6.43 -6.67
N GLN A 77 8.85 -6.68 -5.37
CA GLN A 77 7.64 -6.85 -4.56
C GLN A 77 7.75 -6.00 -3.28
N HIS A 78 6.64 -5.48 -2.80
CA HIS A 78 6.60 -4.57 -1.65
C HIS A 78 7.14 -5.18 -0.34
N THR A 79 7.15 -6.49 -0.22
CA THR A 79 7.65 -7.22 0.94
C THR A 79 9.03 -7.85 0.73
N ASN A 80 9.59 -7.70 -0.47
CA ASN A 80 10.88 -8.31 -0.80
C ASN A 80 12.03 -7.38 -0.42
N ILE A 81 12.53 -7.53 0.80
CA ILE A 81 13.73 -6.82 1.27
C ILE A 81 14.96 -7.57 0.74
N THR A 82 15.70 -6.93 -0.17
CA THR A 82 16.89 -7.53 -0.79
C THR A 82 18.17 -7.16 -0.06
N ARG A 83 18.22 -6.01 0.62
CA ARG A 83 19.43 -5.58 1.31
C ARG A 83 19.11 -4.80 2.58
N ILE A 84 19.88 -5.08 3.64
CA ILE A 84 19.89 -4.29 4.88
C ILE A 84 21.33 -3.98 5.24
N VAL A 85 21.63 -2.70 5.46
CA VAL A 85 22.93 -2.23 5.91
C VAL A 85 22.75 -1.40 7.17
N LYS A 86 23.61 -1.59 8.16
CA LYS A 86 23.67 -0.76 9.37
C LYS A 86 25.12 -0.39 9.67
N ASP A 87 25.40 0.90 9.78
CA ASP A 87 26.74 1.43 10.09
C ASP A 87 27.86 0.85 9.22
N GLY A 88 27.54 0.59 7.93
CA GLY A 88 28.48 -0.01 6.98
C GLY A 88 28.54 -1.53 7.01
N GLN A 89 27.92 -2.19 7.99
CA GLN A 89 27.80 -3.65 8.05
C GLN A 89 26.56 -4.12 7.28
N ILE A 90 26.78 -5.05 6.35
CA ILE A 90 25.70 -5.71 5.63
C ILE A 90 25.08 -6.77 6.56
N LEU A 91 23.80 -6.60 6.91
CA LEU A 91 23.05 -7.52 7.76
C LEU A 91 22.23 -8.52 6.94
N LEU A 92 21.80 -8.11 5.76
CA LEU A 92 21.08 -8.92 4.79
C LEU A 92 21.59 -8.52 3.40
N ASP A 93 21.91 -9.52 2.59
CA ASP A 93 22.19 -9.35 1.16
C ASP A 93 21.64 -10.57 0.44
N HIS A 94 20.45 -10.39 -0.14
CA HIS A 94 19.82 -11.36 -1.01
C HIS A 94 19.76 -10.76 -2.42
N PRO A 95 20.89 -10.86 -3.17
CA PRO A 95 20.83 -10.49 -4.59
C PRO A 95 19.73 -11.35 -5.22
N LEU A 96 18.96 -10.72 -6.07
CA LEU A 96 17.89 -11.38 -6.80
C LEU A 96 18.48 -12.54 -7.58
N ASP A 97 18.39 -13.72 -7.03
CA ASP A 97 18.41 -14.92 -7.85
C ASP A 97 17.15 -14.84 -8.72
N SER A 98 17.36 -14.74 -10.01
CA SER A 98 16.30 -14.81 -11.02
C SER A 98 15.45 -16.11 -10.94
N ALA A 99 15.82 -16.99 -10.02
CA ALA A 99 15.14 -18.25 -9.69
C ALA A 99 14.34 -18.22 -8.39
N ALA A 100 14.47 -17.17 -7.55
CA ALA A 100 13.76 -17.05 -6.27
C ALA A 100 12.57 -16.09 -6.33
N SER A 101 11.92 -15.93 -7.49
CA SER A 101 10.49 -15.67 -7.44
C SER A 101 9.90 -16.87 -6.69
N ALA A 102 9.58 -16.68 -5.40
CA ALA A 102 8.75 -17.64 -4.67
C ALA A 102 7.68 -18.07 -5.66
N SER A 103 7.66 -19.35 -6.01
CA SER A 103 6.90 -19.86 -7.14
C SER A 103 5.48 -19.31 -7.04
N GLU A 104 5.19 -18.26 -7.81
CA GLU A 104 3.79 -17.86 -7.95
C GLU A 104 3.06 -19.13 -8.37
N PRO A 105 1.95 -19.46 -7.72
CA PRO A 105 1.19 -20.63 -8.10
C PRO A 105 0.95 -20.57 -9.60
N ASP A 106 1.23 -21.66 -10.29
CA ASP A 106 1.05 -21.73 -11.74
C ASP A 106 -0.40 -21.45 -12.10
N LYS A 107 -0.65 -20.23 -12.55
CA LYS A 107 -1.99 -19.76 -12.96
C LYS A 107 -2.36 -20.22 -14.37
N SER A 108 -1.45 -20.85 -15.10
CA SER A 108 -1.71 -21.30 -16.48
C SER A 108 -2.76 -22.40 -16.55
N THR A 109 -2.94 -23.14 -15.46
CA THR A 109 -3.95 -24.20 -15.33
C THR A 109 -5.33 -23.68 -14.91
N LEU A 110 -5.43 -22.41 -14.45
CA LEU A 110 -6.67 -21.81 -13.98
C LEU A 110 -7.57 -21.42 -15.16
N THR A 111 -8.73 -22.03 -15.28
CA THR A 111 -9.73 -21.71 -16.30
C THR A 111 -10.94 -20.97 -15.69
N VAL A 112 -11.70 -20.26 -16.54
CA VAL A 112 -12.97 -19.64 -16.11
C VAL A 112 -13.92 -20.70 -15.59
N LYS A 113 -13.91 -21.91 -16.18
CA LYS A 113 -14.74 -23.03 -15.72
C LYS A 113 -14.39 -23.43 -14.29
N ASP A 114 -13.10 -23.54 -13.96
CA ASP A 114 -12.66 -23.92 -12.62
C ASP A 114 -13.08 -22.86 -11.58
N ILE A 115 -13.03 -21.59 -11.94
CA ILE A 115 -13.48 -20.49 -11.09
C ILE A 115 -14.99 -20.62 -10.80
N LEU A 116 -15.79 -20.88 -11.82
CA LEU A 116 -17.25 -21.07 -11.68
C LEU A 116 -17.57 -22.32 -10.87
N ASP A 117 -16.92 -23.45 -11.19
CA ASP A 117 -17.10 -24.70 -10.45
C ASP A 117 -16.74 -24.54 -8.97
N PHE A 118 -15.67 -23.81 -8.67
CA PHE A 118 -15.31 -23.48 -7.30
C PHE A 118 -16.38 -22.62 -6.61
N ALA A 119 -16.87 -21.59 -7.29
CA ALA A 119 -17.89 -20.70 -6.75
C ALA A 119 -19.21 -21.44 -6.42
N ASP A 120 -19.57 -22.43 -7.24
CA ASP A 120 -20.77 -23.24 -7.04
C ASP A 120 -20.62 -24.29 -5.92
N GLN A 121 -19.40 -24.79 -5.68
CA GLN A 121 -19.16 -25.91 -4.76
C GLN A 121 -18.62 -25.45 -3.38
N VAL A 122 -17.98 -24.28 -3.30
CA VAL A 122 -17.38 -23.82 -2.06
C VAL A 122 -18.44 -23.58 -0.97
N LYS A 123 -18.14 -24.05 0.22
CA LYS A 123 -19.02 -23.76 1.35
C LYS A 123 -18.81 -22.32 1.81
N MET A 124 -19.88 -21.55 1.88
CA MET A 124 -19.84 -20.15 2.26
C MET A 124 -19.02 -19.90 3.55
N LYS A 125 -19.16 -20.78 4.55
CA LYS A 125 -18.43 -20.68 5.82
C LYS A 125 -16.90 -20.66 5.67
N ASP A 126 -16.37 -21.27 4.60
CA ASP A 126 -14.92 -21.41 4.40
C ASP A 126 -14.32 -20.16 3.74
N VAL A 127 -15.13 -19.39 3.00
CA VAL A 127 -14.69 -18.17 2.29
C VAL A 127 -15.25 -16.88 2.91
N GLN A 128 -16.33 -16.96 3.66
CA GLN A 128 -17.03 -15.79 4.21
C GLN A 128 -16.15 -14.85 5.01
N PRO A 129 -15.23 -15.30 5.90
CA PRO A 129 -14.37 -14.38 6.65
C PRO A 129 -13.49 -13.50 5.76
N ILE A 130 -12.98 -14.07 4.65
CA ILE A 130 -12.16 -13.36 3.68
C ILE A 130 -13.01 -12.36 2.90
N ILE A 131 -14.19 -12.80 2.42
CA ILE A 131 -15.12 -11.96 1.65
C ILE A 131 -15.63 -10.80 2.51
N ASP A 132 -16.04 -11.07 3.75
CA ASP A 132 -16.54 -10.03 4.67
C ASP A 132 -15.46 -8.99 4.97
N ARG A 133 -14.22 -9.43 5.20
CA ARG A 133 -13.08 -8.51 5.38
C ARG A 133 -12.88 -7.65 4.14
N GLN A 134 -12.86 -8.25 2.96
CA GLN A 134 -12.69 -7.54 1.70
C GLN A 134 -13.80 -6.51 1.44
N ILE A 135 -15.06 -6.90 1.66
CA ILE A 135 -16.21 -5.99 1.54
C ILE A 135 -16.08 -4.82 2.51
N LYS A 136 -15.73 -5.10 3.77
CA LYS A 136 -15.56 -4.07 4.80
C LYS A 136 -14.49 -3.06 4.41
N LEU A 137 -13.30 -3.52 4.03
CA LEU A 137 -12.18 -2.67 3.70
C LEU A 137 -12.44 -1.85 2.41
N ASN A 138 -12.90 -2.51 1.35
CA ASN A 138 -13.20 -1.85 0.08
C ASN A 138 -14.38 -0.85 0.19
N SER A 139 -15.36 -1.15 1.03
CA SER A 139 -16.46 -0.20 1.30
C SER A 139 -15.97 1.03 2.04
N ALA A 140 -15.08 0.86 3.02
CA ALA A 140 -14.51 1.97 3.77
C ALA A 140 -13.69 2.92 2.88
N ILE A 141 -12.77 2.37 2.06
CA ILE A 141 -11.95 3.20 1.17
C ILE A 141 -12.78 3.85 0.05
N SER A 142 -13.81 3.16 -0.45
CA SER A 142 -14.73 3.73 -1.44
C SER A 142 -15.52 4.91 -0.86
N GLN A 143 -15.99 4.80 0.38
CA GLN A 143 -16.69 5.88 1.05
C GLN A 143 -15.76 7.06 1.32
N GLU A 144 -14.54 6.78 1.78
CA GLU A 144 -13.50 7.80 1.98
C GLU A 144 -13.22 8.59 0.69
N GLY A 145 -13.12 7.90 -0.46
CA GLY A 145 -12.93 8.53 -1.76
C GLY A 145 -14.13 9.36 -2.24
N LEU A 146 -15.35 9.00 -1.82
CA LEU A 146 -16.55 9.78 -2.11
C LEU A 146 -16.66 11.03 -1.21
N ASP A 147 -16.25 10.93 0.03
CA ASP A 147 -16.42 12.01 1.01
C ASP A 147 -15.31 13.07 0.91
N ASN A 148 -14.11 12.65 0.51
CA ASN A 148 -12.93 13.52 0.50
C ASN A 148 -12.38 13.74 -0.92
N ASN A 149 -11.46 14.70 -1.08
CA ASN A 149 -10.87 15.05 -2.36
C ASN A 149 -9.54 14.34 -2.55
N TYR A 150 -9.58 13.25 -3.32
CA TYR A 150 -8.41 12.46 -3.69
C TYR A 150 -8.24 12.42 -5.21
N GLY A 151 -7.00 12.52 -5.67
CA GLY A 151 -6.65 12.35 -7.08
C GLY A 151 -7.52 13.16 -8.04
N ALA A 152 -7.93 12.57 -9.14
CA ALA A 152 -8.76 13.18 -10.15
C ALA A 152 -10.26 13.22 -9.80
N GLN A 153 -10.66 12.64 -8.67
CA GLN A 153 -12.05 12.58 -8.19
C GLN A 153 -13.02 11.96 -9.22
N ILE A 154 -12.56 10.94 -9.92
CA ILE A 154 -13.33 10.25 -10.96
C ILE A 154 -14.59 9.62 -10.36
N GLY A 155 -14.47 8.94 -9.23
CA GLY A 155 -15.59 8.32 -8.55
C GLY A 155 -16.66 9.30 -8.12
N LYS A 156 -16.28 10.47 -7.59
CA LYS A 156 -17.22 11.55 -7.24
C LYS A 156 -17.95 12.10 -8.46
N THR A 157 -17.21 12.33 -9.54
CA THR A 157 -17.78 12.84 -10.80
C THR A 157 -18.77 11.84 -11.38
N LEU A 158 -18.43 10.56 -11.44
CA LEU A 158 -19.32 9.51 -11.90
C LEU A 158 -20.58 9.39 -11.03
N MET A 159 -20.43 9.49 -9.71
CA MET A 159 -21.56 9.45 -8.78
C MET A 159 -22.51 10.63 -8.99
N HIS A 160 -21.98 11.81 -9.17
CA HIS A 160 -22.75 13.03 -9.39
C HIS A 160 -23.53 12.98 -10.71
N VAL A 161 -22.87 12.57 -11.80
CA VAL A 161 -23.47 12.61 -13.15
C VAL A 161 -24.42 11.44 -13.41
N TRP A 162 -24.07 10.22 -12.98
CA TRP A 162 -24.80 9.00 -13.33
C TRP A 162 -25.17 8.11 -12.14
N GLY A 163 -25.07 8.57 -10.91
CA GLY A 163 -25.22 7.79 -9.70
C GLY A 163 -26.61 7.18 -9.44
N LYS A 164 -27.57 7.26 -10.39
CA LYS A 164 -28.94 6.74 -10.22
C LYS A 164 -29.06 5.22 -10.47
N GLY A 165 -28.18 4.62 -11.28
CA GLY A 165 -28.19 3.19 -11.58
C GLY A 165 -27.33 2.36 -10.62
N VAL A 166 -27.70 1.10 -10.39
CA VAL A 166 -26.93 0.18 -9.50
C VAL A 166 -25.52 -0.03 -10.03
N THR A 167 -25.38 -0.36 -11.33
CA THR A 167 -24.10 -0.61 -11.96
C THR A 167 -23.22 0.63 -11.95
N THR A 168 -23.79 1.80 -12.28
CA THR A 168 -23.04 3.06 -12.28
C THR A 168 -22.55 3.43 -10.88
N ARG A 169 -23.37 3.21 -9.84
CA ARG A 169 -22.94 3.41 -8.45
C ARG A 169 -21.82 2.48 -8.05
N ALA A 170 -21.85 1.22 -8.49
CA ALA A 170 -20.77 0.28 -8.23
C ALA A 170 -19.46 0.72 -8.88
N CYS A 171 -19.51 1.11 -10.16
CA CYS A 171 -18.34 1.65 -10.86
C CYS A 171 -17.81 2.95 -10.23
N ALA A 172 -18.69 3.86 -9.85
CA ALA A 172 -18.33 5.11 -9.19
C ALA A 172 -17.66 4.87 -7.82
N ARG A 173 -18.15 3.90 -7.04
CA ARG A 173 -17.53 3.50 -5.77
C ARG A 173 -16.17 2.86 -5.98
N ALA A 174 -16.01 1.98 -6.96
CA ALA A 174 -14.72 1.40 -7.30
C ALA A 174 -13.69 2.47 -7.71
N ALA A 175 -14.11 3.42 -8.56
CA ALA A 175 -13.27 4.54 -8.97
C ALA A 175 -12.91 5.44 -7.77
N ALA A 176 -13.85 5.73 -6.87
CA ALA A 176 -13.60 6.53 -5.67
C ALA A 176 -12.61 5.84 -4.72
N GLY A 177 -12.69 4.51 -4.57
CA GLY A 177 -11.71 3.73 -3.80
C GLY A 177 -10.31 3.83 -4.42
N SER A 178 -10.21 3.75 -5.75
CA SER A 178 -8.96 3.95 -6.48
C SER A 178 -8.43 5.37 -6.34
N ASP A 179 -9.29 6.40 -6.48
CA ASP A 179 -8.92 7.79 -6.26
C ASP A 179 -8.32 7.99 -4.86
N ALA A 180 -8.98 7.44 -3.81
CA ALA A 180 -8.49 7.52 -2.44
C ALA A 180 -7.16 6.81 -2.27
N ARG A 181 -7.04 5.58 -2.77
CA ARG A 181 -5.82 4.78 -2.62
C ARG A 181 -4.63 5.42 -3.30
N MET A 182 -4.78 5.78 -4.56
CA MET A 182 -3.71 6.44 -5.34
C MET A 182 -3.45 7.88 -4.90
N GLY A 183 -4.46 8.53 -4.30
CA GLY A 183 -4.33 9.86 -3.73
C GLY A 183 -3.70 9.91 -2.33
N GLY A 184 -3.23 8.78 -1.80
CA GLY A 184 -2.49 8.68 -0.54
C GLY A 184 -3.35 8.49 0.71
N CYS A 185 -4.55 7.91 0.56
CA CYS A 185 -5.33 7.45 1.71
C CYS A 185 -4.61 6.29 2.41
N SER A 186 -4.53 6.34 3.73
CA SER A 186 -3.86 5.32 4.57
C SER A 186 -4.80 4.24 5.11
N LEU A 187 -6.07 4.23 4.71
CA LEU A 187 -6.99 3.17 5.10
C LEU A 187 -6.54 1.83 4.50
N PRO A 188 -6.61 0.73 5.27
CA PRO A 188 -6.31 -0.60 4.77
C PRO A 188 -7.32 -1.04 3.70
N VAL A 189 -6.88 -1.84 2.75
CA VAL A 189 -7.68 -2.46 1.67
C VAL A 189 -7.44 -3.95 1.62
#